data_e7dfbceb681ed602695b6d5ea85735a8
#
_entry.id   e7dfbceb681ed602695b6d5ea85735a8
#
_cell.length_a   1.000
_cell.length_b   1.000
_cell.length_c   1.000
_cell.angle_alpha   90.00
_cell.angle_beta   90.00
_cell.angle_gamma   90.00
#
_symmetry.space_group_name_H-M   'P 1'
#
loop_
_entity.id
_entity.type
_entity.pdbx_description
1 polymer ?
#
loop_
_entity_poly.entity_id
_entity_poly.type
_entity_poly.pdbx_seq_one_letter_code
_entity_poly.pdbx_strand_id
1 'polypeptide(L)'
;MDYANIIVNVPRVLFRLGENVKKTPVKPFRILRNKSWYGYIQGTLSKDDMIKEMTVTFKATEEEIIQTINSICTAATLDLQVWEKLKQLKYHGKKVIGLFTIAASEYSQINKNDPFDTGIFDVLWNLSDFSSGTPDLNFWNEVIKTGEISPAETIVIDRELEIFPFSSVFGIRSIFLDDQNRLLNMITPDEKIVRDISTYLEKEFPEGYNKTLIRYAETNKEVITPEPYAPLLLWSLLPEAVPPVVVDKLKLLGKKERINFFENEKDIQAFNTLPYDIDTSSVFLGTTYENGALSKDVAERELDRILTNVNSSGILLLYFDKYRPRIEPAAIINVIYLANLLNRQHDPVIRENQHFVEKILLNKGWEHGTYFYPSPEFFLLVTFRLVRRFNNVISKAFRDGLMSGLAHRTGAISNPLELGIRLIISKWLGINNTADRTSLLLQRIDRPGFQWEASPLYSLPSAIGSMYNPLFDAAIIKSAL
;
A
#
# COMPACT_ATOMS: atom_id res chain seq x y z
N MET A 1 -26.08 0.11 -5.62
CA MET A 1 -25.63 0.88 -6.78
C MET A 1 -25.54 -0.05 -7.96
N ASP A 2 -26.01 0.41 -9.12
CA ASP A 2 -26.14 -0.44 -10.30
C ASP A 2 -25.00 -0.09 -11.26
N TYR A 3 -23.91 -0.87 -11.24
CA TYR A 3 -22.83 -0.71 -12.20
C TYR A 3 -23.19 -1.39 -13.50
N ALA A 4 -22.93 -0.72 -14.63
CA ALA A 4 -23.14 -1.26 -15.96
C ALA A 4 -21.95 -2.09 -16.44
N ASN A 5 -20.71 -1.63 -16.10
CA ASN A 5 -19.48 -2.22 -16.59
C ASN A 5 -18.64 -2.80 -15.44
N ILE A 6 -18.07 -3.97 -15.67
CA ILE A 6 -17.22 -4.70 -14.73
C ILE A 6 -15.92 -5.04 -15.45
N ILE A 7 -14.81 -4.46 -15.01
CA ILE A 7 -13.47 -4.76 -15.51
C ILE A 7 -12.80 -5.74 -14.54
N VAL A 8 -12.26 -6.82 -15.08
CA VAL A 8 -11.64 -7.89 -14.31
C VAL A 8 -10.22 -8.11 -14.81
N ASN A 9 -9.25 -8.02 -13.94
CA ASN A 9 -7.87 -8.45 -14.25
C ASN A 9 -7.83 -9.97 -14.34
N VAL A 10 -7.88 -10.50 -15.56
CA VAL A 10 -8.10 -11.93 -15.80
C VAL A 10 -7.03 -12.81 -15.14
N PRO A 11 -5.72 -12.59 -15.33
CA PRO A 11 -4.71 -13.46 -14.74
C PRO A 11 -4.70 -13.46 -13.21
N ARG A 12 -5.05 -12.33 -12.60
CA ARG A 12 -4.97 -12.16 -11.14
C ARG A 12 -6.26 -12.55 -10.42
N VAL A 13 -7.39 -12.31 -11.06
CA VAL A 13 -8.71 -12.52 -10.45
C VAL A 13 -9.23 -13.93 -10.70
N LEU A 14 -9.08 -14.42 -11.93
CA LEU A 14 -9.64 -15.72 -12.31
C LEU A 14 -8.71 -16.90 -12.02
N PHE A 15 -7.41 -16.67 -11.87
CA PHE A 15 -6.49 -17.78 -11.62
C PHE A 15 -5.84 -17.68 -10.24
N ARG A 16 -5.79 -18.83 -9.56
CA ARG A 16 -5.03 -19.01 -8.31
C ARG A 16 -3.75 -19.75 -8.62
N LEU A 17 -2.65 -19.30 -8.04
CA LEU A 17 -1.38 -20.01 -8.10
C LEU A 17 -1.36 -21.09 -7.01
N GLY A 18 -1.23 -22.34 -7.41
CA GLY A 18 -1.13 -23.48 -6.51
C GLY A 18 0.12 -23.43 -5.61
N GLU A 19 0.11 -24.18 -4.52
CA GLU A 19 1.20 -24.19 -3.52
C GLU A 19 2.57 -24.57 -4.08
N ASN A 20 2.62 -25.37 -5.14
CA ASN A 20 3.87 -25.81 -5.77
C ASN A 20 4.69 -24.63 -6.34
N VAL A 21 4.06 -23.52 -6.69
CA VAL A 21 4.74 -22.31 -7.19
C VAL A 21 5.56 -21.62 -6.09
N LYS A 22 5.28 -21.90 -4.83
CA LYS A 22 6.04 -21.35 -3.68
C LYS A 22 7.48 -21.86 -3.61
N LYS A 23 7.80 -22.97 -4.31
CA LYS A 23 9.12 -23.62 -4.30
C LYS A 23 10.01 -23.27 -5.50
N THR A 24 9.62 -22.28 -6.30
CA THR A 24 10.41 -21.87 -7.47
C THR A 24 11.69 -21.12 -7.06
N PRO A 25 12.77 -21.18 -7.86
CA PRO A 25 14.02 -20.48 -7.58
C PRO A 25 13.87 -18.97 -7.38
N VAL A 26 13.05 -18.35 -8.21
CA VAL A 26 12.66 -16.93 -8.05
C VAL A 26 11.21 -16.86 -7.64
N LYS A 27 10.89 -16.03 -6.66
CA LYS A 27 9.49 -15.87 -6.22
C LYS A 27 8.62 -15.33 -7.35
N PRO A 28 7.49 -15.98 -7.70
CA PRO A 28 6.66 -15.65 -8.87
C PRO A 28 6.24 -14.19 -8.94
N PHE A 29 5.83 -13.60 -7.81
CA PHE A 29 5.41 -12.20 -7.75
C PHE A 29 6.54 -11.22 -8.11
N ARG A 30 7.83 -11.59 -7.89
CA ARG A 30 8.95 -10.74 -8.29
C ARG A 30 9.10 -10.69 -9.80
N ILE A 31 8.83 -11.82 -10.49
CA ILE A 31 8.79 -11.88 -11.94
C ILE A 31 7.64 -11.06 -12.49
N LEU A 32 6.41 -11.32 -12.04
CA LEU A 32 5.19 -10.70 -12.55
C LEU A 32 5.11 -9.18 -12.31
N ARG A 33 5.95 -8.64 -11.42
CA ARG A 33 6.03 -7.21 -11.09
C ARG A 33 7.31 -6.54 -11.56
N ASN A 34 8.16 -7.27 -12.30
CA ASN A 34 9.39 -6.70 -12.81
C ASN A 34 9.13 -5.83 -14.03
N LYS A 35 9.89 -4.75 -14.18
CA LYS A 35 9.79 -3.85 -15.33
C LYS A 35 9.97 -4.59 -16.66
N SER A 36 10.91 -5.54 -16.71
CA SER A 36 11.17 -6.32 -17.92
C SER A 36 10.02 -7.26 -18.28
N TRP A 37 9.25 -7.74 -17.28
CA TRP A 37 7.99 -8.46 -17.50
C TRP A 37 6.96 -7.57 -18.20
N TYR A 38 6.78 -6.35 -17.73
CA TYR A 38 5.87 -5.39 -18.39
C TYR A 38 6.35 -5.01 -19.78
N GLY A 39 7.66 -4.78 -19.97
CA GLY A 39 8.24 -4.54 -21.30
C GLY A 39 8.00 -5.68 -22.29
N TYR A 40 8.06 -6.93 -21.81
CA TYR A 40 7.72 -8.11 -22.61
C TYR A 40 6.21 -8.17 -22.94
N ILE A 41 5.35 -7.94 -21.98
CA ILE A 41 3.89 -7.88 -22.20
C ILE A 41 3.55 -6.82 -23.26
N GLN A 42 4.20 -5.66 -23.22
CA GLN A 42 4.03 -4.58 -24.19
C GLN A 42 4.64 -4.85 -25.57
N GLY A 43 5.45 -5.90 -25.71
CA GLY A 43 6.22 -6.14 -26.92
C GLY A 43 7.41 -5.18 -27.13
N THR A 44 7.77 -4.38 -26.12
CA THR A 44 8.96 -3.51 -26.17
C THR A 44 10.26 -4.26 -25.86
N LEU A 45 10.15 -5.45 -25.26
CA LEU A 45 11.23 -6.39 -25.06
C LEU A 45 10.87 -7.75 -25.66
N SER A 46 11.85 -8.42 -26.26
CA SER A 46 11.71 -9.84 -26.59
C SER A 46 11.68 -10.69 -25.32
N LYS A 47 11.18 -11.92 -25.40
CA LYS A 47 11.20 -12.86 -24.26
C LYS A 47 12.63 -13.13 -23.79
N ASP A 48 13.57 -13.28 -24.71
CA ASP A 48 14.98 -13.55 -24.41
C ASP A 48 15.63 -12.35 -23.72
N ASP A 49 15.35 -11.12 -24.15
CA ASP A 49 15.89 -9.93 -23.50
C ASP A 49 15.29 -9.73 -22.11
N MET A 50 13.99 -9.98 -21.95
CA MET A 50 13.34 -9.99 -20.63
C MET A 50 14.02 -10.98 -19.69
N ILE A 51 14.26 -12.21 -20.14
CA ILE A 51 14.94 -13.25 -19.33
C ILE A 51 16.35 -12.78 -18.94
N LYS A 52 17.14 -12.28 -19.89
CA LYS A 52 18.49 -11.74 -19.62
C LYS A 52 18.47 -10.60 -18.60
N GLU A 53 17.57 -9.64 -18.73
CA GLU A 53 17.44 -8.56 -17.73
C GLU A 53 17.06 -9.10 -16.35
N MET A 54 16.20 -10.11 -16.30
CA MET A 54 15.79 -10.74 -15.05
C MET A 54 16.92 -11.53 -14.39
N THR A 55 17.79 -12.21 -15.17
CA THR A 55 18.96 -12.91 -14.60
C THR A 55 19.86 -11.95 -13.84
N VAL A 56 20.11 -10.77 -14.41
CA VAL A 56 20.88 -9.72 -13.76
C VAL A 56 20.16 -9.19 -12.50
N THR A 57 18.86 -8.92 -12.64
CA THR A 57 18.07 -8.31 -11.56
C THR A 57 17.91 -9.24 -10.35
N PHE A 58 17.71 -10.54 -10.60
CA PHE A 58 17.45 -11.53 -9.55
C PHE A 58 18.67 -12.34 -9.13
N LYS A 59 19.79 -12.16 -9.83
CA LYS A 59 21.02 -12.96 -9.65
C LYS A 59 20.70 -14.47 -9.78
N ALA A 60 19.92 -14.82 -10.78
CA ALA A 60 19.46 -16.18 -11.09
C ALA A 60 19.92 -16.58 -12.49
N THR A 61 19.95 -17.87 -12.80
CA THR A 61 20.25 -18.35 -14.17
C THR A 61 19.03 -18.17 -15.09
N GLU A 62 19.25 -18.23 -16.41
CA GLU A 62 18.15 -18.21 -17.39
C GLU A 62 17.19 -19.37 -17.16
N GLU A 63 17.72 -20.56 -16.87
CA GLU A 63 16.94 -21.76 -16.58
C GLU A 63 16.05 -21.56 -15.36
N GLU A 64 16.54 -20.93 -14.30
CA GLU A 64 15.76 -20.64 -13.08
C GLU A 64 14.64 -19.65 -13.34
N ILE A 65 14.86 -18.64 -14.19
CA ILE A 65 13.81 -17.68 -14.60
C ILE A 65 12.76 -18.42 -15.44
N ILE A 66 13.18 -19.19 -16.46
CA ILE A 66 12.29 -19.96 -17.32
C ILE A 66 11.48 -20.97 -16.51
N GLN A 67 12.13 -21.71 -15.61
CA GLN A 67 11.47 -22.65 -14.72
C GLN A 67 10.39 -21.96 -13.88
N THR A 68 10.67 -20.77 -13.36
CA THR A 68 9.71 -20.02 -12.57
C THR A 68 8.52 -19.57 -13.42
N ILE A 69 8.75 -19.03 -14.62
CA ILE A 69 7.67 -18.63 -15.54
C ILE A 69 6.79 -19.83 -15.92
N ASN A 70 7.41 -20.95 -16.29
CA ASN A 70 6.68 -22.18 -16.63
C ASN A 70 5.86 -22.69 -15.44
N SER A 71 6.41 -22.61 -14.22
CA SER A 71 5.71 -23.01 -13.00
C SER A 71 4.49 -22.12 -12.72
N ILE A 72 4.58 -20.83 -12.99
CA ILE A 72 3.43 -19.91 -12.90
C ILE A 72 2.33 -20.37 -13.87
N CYS A 73 2.69 -20.62 -15.13
CA CYS A 73 1.71 -21.00 -16.15
C CYS A 73 1.07 -22.38 -15.90
N THR A 74 1.85 -23.34 -15.38
CA THR A 74 1.38 -24.70 -15.14
C THR A 74 0.62 -24.88 -13.84
N ALA A 75 0.86 -24.03 -12.84
CA ALA A 75 0.20 -24.11 -11.53
C ALA A 75 -0.99 -23.16 -11.40
N ALA A 76 -1.28 -22.36 -12.41
CA ALA A 76 -2.46 -21.52 -12.44
C ALA A 76 -3.73 -22.36 -12.60
N THR A 77 -4.66 -22.25 -11.66
CA THR A 77 -5.97 -22.93 -11.68
C THR A 77 -7.10 -21.93 -11.65
N LEU A 78 -8.19 -22.24 -12.38
CA LEU A 78 -9.37 -21.36 -12.45
C LEU A 78 -10.07 -21.28 -11.10
N ASP A 79 -10.33 -20.06 -10.62
CA ASP A 79 -11.18 -19.84 -9.44
C ASP A 79 -12.65 -19.97 -9.84
N LEU A 80 -13.19 -21.17 -9.71
CA LEU A 80 -14.55 -21.48 -10.11
C LEU A 80 -15.61 -20.62 -9.41
N GLN A 81 -15.37 -20.19 -8.16
CA GLN A 81 -16.33 -19.36 -7.44
C GLN A 81 -16.43 -17.96 -8.08
N VAL A 82 -15.29 -17.36 -8.38
CA VAL A 82 -15.24 -16.06 -9.09
C VAL A 82 -15.79 -16.20 -10.49
N TRP A 83 -15.44 -17.27 -11.19
CA TRP A 83 -15.91 -17.56 -12.52
C TRP A 83 -17.44 -17.64 -12.62
N GLU A 84 -18.07 -18.44 -11.76
CA GLU A 84 -19.53 -18.58 -11.73
C GLU A 84 -20.22 -17.26 -11.35
N LYS A 85 -19.59 -16.45 -10.49
CA LYS A 85 -20.12 -15.13 -10.17
C LYS A 85 -20.10 -14.17 -11.36
N LEU A 86 -19.05 -14.19 -12.15
CA LEU A 86 -18.98 -13.37 -13.39
C LEU A 86 -20.03 -13.80 -14.40
N LYS A 87 -20.28 -15.10 -14.56
CA LYS A 87 -21.38 -15.61 -15.42
C LYS A 87 -22.74 -15.08 -14.96
N GLN A 88 -22.99 -15.10 -13.65
CA GLN A 88 -24.23 -14.55 -13.08
C GLN A 88 -24.37 -13.06 -13.39
N LEU A 89 -23.30 -12.28 -13.22
CA LEU A 89 -23.30 -10.84 -13.51
C LEU A 89 -23.60 -10.57 -14.98
N LYS A 90 -22.97 -11.32 -15.89
CA LYS A 90 -23.27 -11.24 -17.34
C LYS A 90 -24.72 -11.61 -17.65
N TYR A 91 -25.23 -12.70 -17.05
CA TYR A 91 -26.62 -13.09 -17.19
C TYR A 91 -27.60 -12.02 -16.75
N HIS A 92 -27.22 -11.21 -15.75
CA HIS A 92 -27.99 -10.03 -15.30
C HIS A 92 -27.72 -8.76 -16.12
N GLY A 93 -27.18 -8.89 -17.33
CA GLY A 93 -27.00 -7.79 -18.28
C GLY A 93 -25.83 -6.84 -17.98
N LYS A 94 -24.89 -7.25 -17.14
CA LYS A 94 -23.67 -6.46 -16.92
C LYS A 94 -22.67 -6.70 -18.04
N LYS A 95 -22.04 -5.62 -18.53
CA LYS A 95 -20.92 -5.71 -19.48
C LYS A 95 -19.67 -6.15 -18.71
N VAL A 96 -19.13 -7.31 -19.06
CA VAL A 96 -17.93 -7.88 -18.42
C VAL A 96 -16.74 -7.70 -19.35
N ILE A 97 -15.73 -7.00 -18.88
CA ILE A 97 -14.51 -6.65 -19.61
C ILE A 97 -13.33 -7.38 -18.97
N GLY A 98 -12.61 -8.17 -19.76
CA GLY A 98 -11.39 -8.84 -19.30
C GLY A 98 -10.16 -7.99 -19.61
N LEU A 99 -9.36 -7.69 -18.60
CA LEU A 99 -8.05 -7.07 -18.74
C LEU A 99 -6.96 -8.14 -18.61
N PHE A 100 -6.20 -8.35 -19.67
CA PHE A 100 -5.09 -9.29 -19.70
C PHE A 100 -3.77 -8.56 -19.43
N THR A 101 -3.18 -8.85 -18.28
CA THR A 101 -1.88 -8.34 -17.86
C THR A 101 -0.79 -9.41 -17.96
N ILE A 102 -0.91 -10.31 -18.94
CA ILE A 102 0.01 -11.41 -19.23
C ILE A 102 0.18 -11.53 -20.74
N ALA A 103 1.35 -11.95 -21.22
CA ALA A 103 1.58 -12.09 -22.64
C ALA A 103 0.78 -13.27 -23.24
N ALA A 104 0.45 -13.17 -24.52
CA ALA A 104 -0.41 -14.14 -25.19
C ALA A 104 0.15 -15.58 -25.17
N SER A 105 1.47 -15.75 -25.20
CA SER A 105 2.11 -17.06 -25.14
C SER A 105 1.92 -17.74 -23.78
N GLU A 106 2.08 -17.00 -22.70
CA GLU A 106 1.89 -17.47 -21.32
C GLU A 106 0.41 -17.74 -21.05
N TYR A 107 -0.47 -16.86 -21.53
CA TYR A 107 -1.91 -17.06 -21.45
C TYR A 107 -2.33 -18.35 -22.17
N SER A 108 -1.82 -18.57 -23.40
CA SER A 108 -2.10 -19.80 -24.15
C SER A 108 -1.66 -21.06 -23.40
N GLN A 109 -0.56 -20.99 -22.66
CA GLN A 109 -0.10 -22.11 -21.84
C GLN A 109 -1.00 -22.36 -20.62
N ILE A 110 -1.46 -21.30 -19.95
CA ILE A 110 -2.41 -21.41 -18.84
C ILE A 110 -3.73 -22.04 -19.35
N ASN A 111 -4.25 -21.53 -20.45
CA ASN A 111 -5.54 -21.99 -21.00
C ASN A 111 -5.50 -23.43 -21.54
N LYS A 112 -4.33 -23.95 -21.89
CA LYS A 112 -4.17 -25.39 -22.23
C LYS A 112 -4.32 -26.30 -21.02
N ASN A 113 -3.88 -25.82 -19.84
CA ASN A 113 -3.92 -26.61 -18.61
C ASN A 113 -5.29 -26.55 -17.92
N ASP A 114 -5.93 -25.40 -17.96
CA ASP A 114 -7.24 -25.16 -17.35
C ASP A 114 -8.10 -24.27 -18.28
N PRO A 115 -8.74 -24.87 -19.31
CA PRO A 115 -9.48 -24.12 -20.32
C PRO A 115 -10.70 -23.43 -19.72
N PHE A 116 -10.89 -22.17 -20.06
CA PHE A 116 -12.10 -21.43 -19.74
C PHE A 116 -12.65 -20.70 -20.96
N ASP A 117 -13.96 -20.51 -20.97
CA ASP A 117 -14.66 -19.86 -22.09
C ASP A 117 -14.50 -18.34 -22.06
N THR A 118 -13.70 -17.79 -22.96
CA THR A 118 -13.54 -16.33 -23.09
C THR A 118 -14.80 -15.60 -23.54
N GLY A 119 -15.82 -16.30 -24.05
CA GLY A 119 -17.11 -15.73 -24.45
C GLY A 119 -17.92 -15.09 -23.31
N ILE A 120 -17.46 -15.25 -22.06
CA ILE A 120 -18.02 -14.49 -20.93
C ILE A 120 -17.72 -12.98 -21.03
N PHE A 121 -16.58 -12.61 -21.63
CA PHE A 121 -16.20 -11.21 -21.76
C PHE A 121 -16.86 -10.58 -23.00
N ASP A 122 -17.43 -9.40 -22.82
CA ASP A 122 -17.94 -8.59 -23.91
C ASP A 122 -16.82 -7.88 -24.66
N VAL A 123 -15.74 -7.58 -23.95
CA VAL A 123 -14.50 -6.99 -24.47
C VAL A 123 -13.31 -7.64 -23.78
N LEU A 124 -12.25 -7.89 -24.53
CA LEU A 124 -10.96 -8.33 -24.03
C LEU A 124 -9.91 -7.27 -24.35
N TRP A 125 -9.34 -6.68 -23.33
CA TRP A 125 -8.22 -5.76 -23.46
C TRP A 125 -6.92 -6.48 -23.12
N ASN A 126 -5.97 -6.44 -24.05
CA ASN A 126 -4.61 -6.81 -23.74
C ASN A 126 -3.84 -5.55 -23.37
N LEU A 127 -3.00 -5.63 -22.36
CA LEU A 127 -2.20 -4.49 -21.95
C LEU A 127 -1.25 -4.01 -23.06
N SER A 128 -0.88 -4.91 -23.99
CA SER A 128 -0.10 -4.60 -25.20
C SER A 128 -0.84 -3.70 -26.20
N ASP A 129 -2.15 -3.60 -26.12
CA ASP A 129 -2.96 -2.78 -27.04
C ASP A 129 -2.94 -1.30 -26.67
N PHE A 130 -2.36 -0.96 -25.52
CA PHE A 130 -2.30 0.39 -24.96
C PHE A 130 -0.85 0.92 -24.93
N SER A 131 -0.71 2.23 -25.00
CA SER A 131 0.61 2.89 -24.97
C SER A 131 1.34 2.73 -23.63
N SER A 132 0.58 2.53 -22.54
CA SER A 132 1.12 2.24 -21.22
C SER A 132 1.16 0.74 -20.96
N GLY A 133 2.32 0.20 -20.59
CA GLY A 133 2.48 -1.21 -20.25
C GLY A 133 2.06 -1.59 -18.84
N THR A 134 1.45 -0.67 -18.14
CA THR A 134 0.91 -0.88 -16.80
C THR A 134 -0.45 -0.20 -16.72
N PRO A 135 -1.39 -0.67 -15.90
CA PRO A 135 -2.67 0.00 -15.68
C PRO A 135 -2.51 1.30 -14.86
N ASP A 136 -1.70 2.22 -15.38
CA ASP A 136 -1.41 3.54 -14.81
C ASP A 136 -2.41 4.61 -15.30
N LEU A 137 -2.11 5.91 -15.06
CA LEU A 137 -2.97 7.00 -15.48
C LEU A 137 -3.14 7.09 -17.00
N ASN A 138 -2.08 6.77 -17.77
CA ASN A 138 -2.14 6.84 -19.23
C ASN A 138 -3.04 5.73 -19.76
N PHE A 139 -2.92 4.51 -19.24
CA PHE A 139 -3.80 3.40 -19.54
C PHE A 139 -5.28 3.77 -19.30
N TRP A 140 -5.62 4.25 -18.11
CA TRP A 140 -7.00 4.60 -17.79
C TRP A 140 -7.53 5.75 -18.65
N ASN A 141 -6.68 6.72 -18.97
CA ASN A 141 -7.04 7.81 -19.87
C ASN A 141 -7.32 7.30 -21.30
N GLU A 142 -6.54 6.36 -21.81
CA GLU A 142 -6.79 5.71 -23.10
C GLU A 142 -8.09 4.90 -23.07
N VAL A 143 -8.29 4.05 -22.07
CA VAL A 143 -9.50 3.25 -21.89
C VAL A 143 -10.76 4.12 -21.88
N ILE A 144 -10.74 5.25 -21.17
CA ILE A 144 -11.89 6.16 -21.12
C ILE A 144 -12.13 6.83 -22.47
N LYS A 145 -11.07 7.19 -23.20
CA LYS A 145 -11.18 7.80 -24.53
C LYS A 145 -11.76 6.87 -25.59
N THR A 146 -11.70 5.55 -25.40
CA THR A 146 -12.40 4.62 -26.33
C THR A 146 -13.91 4.79 -26.31
N GLY A 147 -14.46 5.39 -25.23
CA GLY A 147 -15.91 5.52 -25.05
C GLY A 147 -16.61 4.21 -24.69
N GLU A 148 -15.87 3.13 -24.49
CA GLU A 148 -16.44 1.81 -24.19
C GLU A 148 -17.00 1.70 -22.78
N ILE A 149 -16.54 2.57 -21.87
CA ILE A 149 -16.98 2.61 -20.47
C ILE A 149 -17.33 4.03 -20.02
N SER A 150 -18.31 4.10 -19.12
CA SER A 150 -18.59 5.30 -18.31
C SER A 150 -17.90 5.11 -16.94
N PRO A 151 -16.95 5.95 -16.53
CA PRO A 151 -16.26 5.77 -15.26
C PRO A 151 -17.18 5.65 -14.03
N ALA A 152 -18.22 6.48 -13.96
CA ALA A 152 -19.17 6.49 -12.86
C ALA A 152 -20.02 5.20 -12.75
N GLU A 153 -20.15 4.47 -13.86
CA GLU A 153 -20.90 3.22 -13.95
C GLU A 153 -20.00 1.99 -14.04
N THR A 154 -18.70 2.16 -13.80
CA THR A 154 -17.69 1.12 -13.94
C THR A 154 -17.10 0.75 -12.60
N ILE A 155 -16.89 -0.56 -12.44
CA ILE A 155 -16.15 -1.14 -11.32
C ILE A 155 -14.98 -1.96 -11.85
N VAL A 156 -13.82 -1.86 -11.19
CA VAL A 156 -12.66 -2.72 -11.45
C VAL A 156 -12.48 -3.73 -10.33
N ILE A 157 -12.23 -4.98 -10.69
CA ILE A 157 -11.99 -6.08 -9.75
C ILE A 157 -10.55 -6.55 -9.95
N ASP A 158 -9.75 -6.53 -8.88
CA ASP A 158 -8.37 -7.03 -8.87
C ASP A 158 -8.01 -7.63 -7.51
N ARG A 159 -6.93 -8.40 -7.45
CA ARG A 159 -6.25 -8.85 -6.23
C ARG A 159 -5.01 -8.03 -5.91
N GLU A 160 -4.75 -6.97 -6.66
CA GLU A 160 -3.63 -6.05 -6.48
C GLU A 160 -4.12 -4.65 -6.15
N LEU A 161 -3.74 -4.15 -4.99
CA LEU A 161 -4.12 -2.80 -4.54
C LEU A 161 -3.51 -1.67 -5.40
N GLU A 162 -2.45 -1.97 -6.15
CA GLU A 162 -1.71 -0.97 -6.93
C GLU A 162 -2.51 -0.33 -8.06
N ILE A 163 -3.48 -1.05 -8.63
CA ILE A 163 -4.32 -0.55 -9.73
C ILE A 163 -5.38 0.47 -9.26
N PHE A 164 -5.86 0.34 -8.03
CA PHE A 164 -7.01 1.08 -7.53
C PHE A 164 -6.79 2.59 -7.38
N PRO A 165 -5.63 3.08 -6.92
CA PRO A 165 -5.37 4.51 -6.90
C PRO A 165 -5.51 5.15 -8.27
N PHE A 166 -5.04 4.50 -9.33
CA PHE A 166 -5.10 5.04 -10.70
C PHE A 166 -6.52 5.05 -11.25
N SER A 167 -7.26 3.96 -11.12
CA SER A 167 -8.66 3.90 -11.59
C SER A 167 -9.54 4.90 -10.84
N SER A 168 -9.30 5.12 -9.56
CA SER A 168 -10.07 6.04 -8.72
C SER A 168 -9.91 7.51 -9.12
N VAL A 169 -8.77 7.91 -9.68
CA VAL A 169 -8.55 9.27 -10.22
C VAL A 169 -9.59 9.65 -11.27
N PHE A 170 -10.09 8.66 -12.01
CA PHE A 170 -11.13 8.83 -13.03
C PHE A 170 -12.54 8.57 -12.51
N GLY A 171 -12.71 8.28 -11.22
CA GLY A 171 -14.02 7.98 -10.63
C GLY A 171 -14.49 6.53 -10.83
N ILE A 172 -13.61 5.65 -11.31
CA ILE A 172 -13.89 4.21 -11.41
C ILE A 172 -13.76 3.59 -10.02
N ARG A 173 -14.77 2.83 -9.60
CA ARG A 173 -14.77 2.14 -8.32
C ARG A 173 -13.99 0.83 -8.38
N SER A 174 -13.57 0.35 -7.21
CA SER A 174 -12.71 -0.82 -7.09
C SER A 174 -13.28 -1.84 -6.12
N ILE A 175 -13.13 -3.13 -6.45
CA ILE A 175 -13.32 -4.25 -5.52
C ILE A 175 -12.02 -5.02 -5.40
N PHE A 176 -11.51 -5.09 -4.19
CA PHE A 176 -10.40 -5.95 -3.85
C PHE A 176 -10.89 -7.35 -3.49
N LEU A 177 -10.37 -8.37 -4.18
CA LEU A 177 -10.65 -9.77 -3.85
C LEU A 177 -9.59 -10.30 -2.90
N ASP A 178 -9.93 -10.38 -1.62
CA ASP A 178 -9.10 -11.03 -0.60
C ASP A 178 -9.49 -12.50 -0.43
N ASP A 179 -8.48 -13.37 -0.29
CA ASP A 179 -8.69 -14.81 -0.01
C ASP A 179 -8.90 -15.11 1.47
N GLN A 180 -8.86 -14.08 2.33
CA GLN A 180 -8.93 -14.27 3.78
C GLN A 180 -10.08 -13.47 4.40
N ASN A 181 -11.18 -14.14 4.72
CA ASN A 181 -12.18 -13.61 5.66
C ASN A 181 -11.59 -13.58 7.07
N ARG A 182 -11.25 -12.38 7.57
CA ARG A 182 -10.83 -12.20 8.96
C ARG A 182 -11.95 -11.59 9.79
N LEU A 183 -12.39 -12.34 10.77
CA LEU A 183 -13.27 -11.89 11.87
C LEU A 183 -12.43 -11.79 13.14
N LEU A 184 -12.58 -10.72 13.92
CA LEU A 184 -11.99 -10.59 15.25
C LEU A 184 -12.83 -9.79 16.24
N ASN A 185 -12.75 -10.14 17.50
CA ASN A 185 -13.47 -9.65 18.68
C ASN A 185 -12.49 -9.45 19.85
N MET A 186 -12.61 -8.57 20.78
CA MET A 186 -13.42 -8.02 21.90
C MET A 186 -12.54 -7.62 23.12
N ILE A 187 -12.79 -6.78 23.94
CA ILE A 187 -13.50 -5.87 24.89
C ILE A 187 -12.71 -5.44 26.17
N THR A 188 -12.57 -4.13 26.65
CA THR A 188 -12.56 -3.55 28.03
C THR A 188 -12.33 -2.03 28.25
N PRO A 189 -12.50 -1.49 29.52
CA PRO A 189 -12.61 -0.07 29.82
C PRO A 189 -11.31 0.76 29.82
N ASP A 190 -11.47 2.08 29.51
CA ASP A 190 -10.43 3.04 29.18
C ASP A 190 -9.20 3.14 30.09
N GLU A 191 -9.40 3.42 31.37
CA GLU A 191 -8.27 3.76 32.28
C GLU A 191 -7.32 2.59 32.52
N LYS A 192 -7.87 1.38 32.59
CA LYS A 192 -7.04 0.18 32.73
C LYS A 192 -6.20 -0.04 31.49
N ILE A 193 -6.81 0.11 30.30
CA ILE A 193 -6.09 -0.08 29.01
C ILE A 193 -4.97 0.93 28.87
N VAL A 194 -5.25 2.22 29.12
CA VAL A 194 -4.25 3.29 29.02
C VAL A 194 -3.08 3.04 29.98
N ARG A 195 -3.35 2.57 31.19
CA ARG A 195 -2.32 2.21 32.17
C ARG A 195 -1.51 0.99 31.72
N ASP A 196 -2.18 -0.06 31.26
CA ASP A 196 -1.54 -1.29 30.79
C ASP A 196 -0.66 -1.01 29.56
N ILE A 197 -1.12 -0.16 28.62
CA ILE A 197 -0.32 0.32 27.48
C ILE A 197 0.89 1.13 27.97
N SER A 198 0.70 2.03 28.92
CA SER A 198 1.81 2.84 29.45
C SER A 198 2.89 1.95 30.07
N THR A 199 2.49 0.99 30.91
CA THR A 199 3.39 0.01 31.49
C THR A 199 4.09 -0.85 30.44
N TYR A 200 3.36 -1.26 29.39
CA TYR A 200 3.92 -1.98 28.26
C TYR A 200 4.99 -1.16 27.53
N LEU A 201 4.70 0.10 27.20
CA LEU A 201 5.63 0.98 26.49
C LEU A 201 6.90 1.23 27.32
N GLU A 202 6.78 1.45 28.64
CA GLU A 202 7.92 1.63 29.55
C GLU A 202 8.78 0.36 29.65
N LYS A 203 8.16 -0.81 29.70
CA LYS A 203 8.85 -2.09 29.84
C LYS A 203 9.52 -2.55 28.55
N GLU A 204 8.84 -2.44 27.40
CA GLU A 204 9.30 -3.05 26.15
C GLU A 204 10.22 -2.14 25.35
N PHE A 205 10.28 -0.84 25.67
CA PHE A 205 11.09 0.14 24.95
C PHE A 205 12.11 0.91 25.83
N PRO A 206 12.72 0.29 26.87
CA PRO A 206 13.69 0.98 27.74
C PRO A 206 15.01 1.32 27.03
N GLU A 207 15.41 0.52 26.04
CA GLU A 207 16.71 0.62 25.37
C GLU A 207 16.65 0.83 23.87
N GLY A 208 15.50 0.60 23.23
CA GLY A 208 15.39 0.60 21.77
C GLY A 208 14.09 1.20 21.25
N TYR A 209 14.20 1.97 20.21
CA TYR A 209 13.05 2.59 19.57
C TYR A 209 12.34 1.66 18.60
N ASN A 210 12.77 0.39 18.47
CA ASN A 210 12.33 -0.26 17.26
C ASN A 210 12.36 -1.77 17.32
N LYS A 211 11.18 -2.31 17.53
CA LYS A 211 10.93 -3.74 17.35
C LYS A 211 9.80 -3.90 16.35
N THR A 212 10.12 -3.75 15.07
CA THR A 212 9.17 -4.14 14.03
C THR A 212 9.23 -5.64 13.87
N LEU A 213 8.08 -6.27 14.01
CA LEU A 213 7.89 -7.70 13.89
C LEU A 213 7.48 -8.04 12.46
N ILE A 214 8.27 -8.84 11.77
CA ILE A 214 7.92 -9.42 10.47
C ILE A 214 7.42 -10.83 10.70
N ARG A 215 6.17 -11.09 10.31
CA ARG A 215 5.58 -12.43 10.30
C ARG A 215 5.50 -12.93 8.87
N TYR A 216 6.25 -13.99 8.57
CA TYR A 216 6.26 -14.61 7.24
C TYR A 216 5.04 -15.51 7.06
N ALA A 217 4.27 -15.28 5.99
CA ALA A 217 3.02 -15.99 5.73
C ALA A 217 3.22 -17.51 5.51
N GLU A 218 4.35 -17.90 4.86
CA GLU A 218 4.61 -19.31 4.52
C GLU A 218 5.05 -20.15 5.72
N THR A 219 5.72 -19.57 6.71
CA THR A 219 6.40 -20.32 7.78
C THR A 219 5.89 -19.97 9.16
N ASN A 220 5.04 -18.94 9.30
CA ASN A 220 4.70 -18.28 10.56
C ASN A 220 5.93 -17.86 11.38
N LYS A 221 7.12 -17.86 10.77
CA LYS A 221 8.34 -17.39 11.41
C LYS A 221 8.25 -15.90 11.66
N GLU A 222 8.63 -15.50 12.86
CA GLU A 222 8.72 -14.10 13.25
C GLU A 222 10.17 -13.66 13.28
N VAL A 223 10.44 -12.48 12.74
CA VAL A 223 11.75 -11.82 12.79
C VAL A 223 11.55 -10.42 13.34
N ILE A 224 12.34 -10.03 14.31
CA ILE A 224 12.36 -8.67 14.86
C ILE A 224 13.48 -7.92 14.16
N THR A 225 13.16 -6.75 13.61
CA THR A 225 14.13 -5.89 12.94
C THR A 225 13.89 -4.43 13.31
N PRO A 226 14.94 -3.62 13.50
CA PRO A 226 14.78 -2.19 13.69
C PRO A 226 14.37 -1.49 12.37
N GLU A 227 13.36 -0.63 12.45
CA GLU A 227 13.00 0.31 11.38
C GLU A 227 12.69 1.70 11.97
N PRO A 228 13.20 2.79 11.43
CA PRO A 228 13.02 4.12 11.98
C PRO A 228 11.72 4.83 11.51
N TYR A 229 11.02 4.33 10.50
CA TYR A 229 9.89 5.01 9.88
C TYR A 229 8.71 5.22 10.85
N ALA A 230 8.24 4.14 11.49
CA ALA A 230 7.08 4.23 12.39
C ALA A 230 7.31 5.17 13.58
N PRO A 231 8.44 5.08 14.33
CA PRO A 231 8.71 6.03 15.40
C PRO A 231 8.93 7.47 14.90
N LEU A 232 9.51 7.70 13.71
CA LEU A 232 9.60 9.04 13.12
C LEU A 232 8.22 9.60 12.77
N LEU A 233 7.36 8.80 12.14
CA LEU A 233 5.99 9.20 11.84
C LEU A 233 5.21 9.50 13.12
N LEU A 234 5.36 8.65 14.14
CA LEU A 234 4.74 8.85 15.43
C LEU A 234 5.22 10.14 16.11
N TRP A 235 6.54 10.42 16.09
CA TRP A 235 7.11 11.64 16.65
C TRP A 235 6.57 12.92 15.97
N SER A 236 6.30 12.87 14.67
CA SER A 236 5.66 13.97 13.95
C SER A 236 4.15 14.10 14.25
N LEU A 237 3.47 12.98 14.49
CA LEU A 237 2.02 12.95 14.73
C LEU A 237 1.65 13.21 16.18
N LEU A 238 2.32 12.55 17.11
CA LEU A 238 1.98 12.46 18.53
C LEU A 238 3.28 12.51 19.36
N PRO A 239 4.00 13.65 19.38
CA PRO A 239 5.30 13.77 20.04
C PRO A 239 5.24 13.38 21.51
N GLU A 240 4.11 13.66 22.19
CA GLU A 240 3.87 13.32 23.59
C GLU A 240 3.72 11.81 23.86
N ALA A 241 3.42 11.03 22.82
CA ALA A 241 3.29 9.57 22.93
C ALA A 241 4.61 8.82 22.72
N VAL A 242 5.65 9.51 22.27
CA VAL A 242 6.98 8.90 22.01
C VAL A 242 7.86 9.00 23.26
N PRO A 243 8.37 7.89 23.78
CA PRO A 243 9.27 7.92 24.95
C PRO A 243 10.52 8.79 24.68
N PRO A 244 10.98 9.60 25.66
CA PRO A 244 12.14 10.50 25.49
C PRO A 244 13.39 9.80 24.97
N VAL A 245 13.68 8.59 25.44
CA VAL A 245 14.82 7.78 24.98
C VAL A 245 14.76 7.47 23.48
N VAL A 246 13.54 7.27 22.94
CA VAL A 246 13.32 7.07 21.50
C VAL A 246 13.57 8.38 20.76
N VAL A 247 13.04 9.50 21.24
CA VAL A 247 13.25 10.84 20.65
C VAL A 247 14.74 11.15 20.54
N ASP A 248 15.52 10.89 21.59
CA ASP A 248 16.96 11.17 21.57
C ASP A 248 17.71 10.33 20.52
N LYS A 249 17.31 9.07 20.32
CA LYS A 249 17.85 8.24 19.24
C LYS A 249 17.43 8.76 17.86
N LEU A 250 16.17 9.18 17.69
CA LEU A 250 15.69 9.75 16.42
C LEU A 250 16.42 11.06 16.07
N LYS A 251 16.73 11.91 17.05
CA LYS A 251 17.57 13.11 16.85
C LYS A 251 18.96 12.77 16.30
N LEU A 252 19.55 11.65 16.73
CA LEU A 252 20.85 11.21 16.21
C LEU A 252 20.79 10.83 14.72
N LEU A 253 19.64 10.37 14.24
CA LEU A 253 19.45 10.11 12.81
C LEU A 253 19.60 11.39 11.97
N GLY A 254 19.24 12.58 12.50
CA GLY A 254 19.41 13.87 11.82
C GLY A 254 20.86 14.22 11.45
N LYS A 255 21.86 13.48 11.99
CA LYS A 255 23.25 13.56 11.54
C LYS A 255 23.51 12.83 10.22
N LYS A 256 22.58 12.00 9.77
CA LYS A 256 22.64 11.30 8.47
C LYS A 256 21.94 12.14 7.42
N GLU A 257 22.44 12.13 6.20
CA GLU A 257 21.74 12.75 5.05
C GLU A 257 20.57 11.90 4.57
N ARG A 258 20.68 10.58 4.72
CA ARG A 258 19.69 9.59 4.27
C ARG A 258 19.61 8.43 5.23
N ILE A 259 18.44 7.85 5.31
CA ILE A 259 18.20 6.59 6.00
C ILE A 259 17.45 5.64 5.07
N ASN A 260 17.59 4.33 5.31
CA ASN A 260 16.77 3.32 4.66
C ASN A 260 15.64 2.88 5.60
N PHE A 261 14.62 2.21 5.05
CA PHE A 261 13.50 1.69 5.83
C PHE A 261 13.96 0.72 6.93
N PHE A 262 14.93 -0.15 6.64
CA PHE A 262 15.55 -1.00 7.64
C PHE A 262 16.96 -0.52 7.99
N GLU A 263 17.30 -0.55 9.27
CA GLU A 263 18.67 -0.22 9.71
C GLU A 263 19.66 -1.30 9.31
N ASN A 264 19.26 -2.58 9.34
CA ASN A 264 20.08 -3.73 8.97
C ASN A 264 19.39 -4.56 7.90
N GLU A 265 19.69 -4.32 6.64
CA GLU A 265 19.13 -5.06 5.50
C GLU A 265 19.48 -6.56 5.53
N LYS A 266 20.59 -6.93 6.18
CA LYS A 266 21.06 -8.32 6.27
C LYS A 266 20.17 -9.25 7.06
N ASP A 267 19.35 -8.68 7.95
CA ASP A 267 18.47 -9.46 8.83
C ASP A 267 17.21 -9.95 8.10
N ILE A 268 16.96 -9.44 6.88
CA ILE A 268 15.76 -9.75 6.13
C ILE A 268 16.11 -10.53 4.87
N GLN A 269 16.10 -11.85 4.98
CA GLN A 269 16.41 -12.78 3.89
C GLN A 269 15.53 -12.61 2.63
N ALA A 270 14.36 -11.97 2.76
CA ALA A 270 13.45 -11.73 1.64
C ALA A 270 13.84 -10.54 0.74
N PHE A 271 14.72 -9.65 1.21
CA PHE A 271 15.14 -8.46 0.47
C PHE A 271 16.66 -8.40 0.43
N ASN A 272 17.27 -8.82 -0.69
CA ASN A 272 18.72 -8.73 -0.87
C ASN A 272 19.24 -7.29 -0.78
N THR A 273 18.43 -6.30 -1.15
CA THR A 273 18.63 -4.87 -0.91
C THR A 273 17.29 -4.17 -1.07
N LEU A 274 16.83 -3.45 -0.04
CA LEU A 274 15.71 -2.52 -0.18
C LEU A 274 16.26 -1.19 -0.69
N PRO A 275 15.80 -0.64 -1.84
CA PRO A 275 16.27 0.67 -2.29
C PRO A 275 15.81 1.76 -1.33
N TYR A 276 16.52 2.88 -1.31
CA TYR A 276 15.98 4.10 -0.74
C TYR A 276 14.62 4.43 -1.36
N ASP A 277 13.70 4.91 -0.56
CA ASP A 277 12.35 5.26 -0.97
C ASP A 277 11.98 6.69 -0.56
N ILE A 278 10.98 7.26 -1.24
CA ILE A 278 10.53 8.62 -0.96
C ILE A 278 9.73 8.70 0.34
N ASP A 279 9.12 7.60 0.80
CA ASP A 279 8.29 7.55 1.98
C ASP A 279 9.14 7.69 3.25
N THR A 280 10.07 6.75 3.45
CA THR A 280 11.03 6.81 4.54
C THR A 280 11.83 8.10 4.51
N SER A 281 12.29 8.52 3.31
CA SER A 281 13.06 9.75 3.14
C SER A 281 12.25 10.98 3.56
N SER A 282 11.01 11.14 3.10
CA SER A 282 10.21 12.34 3.39
C SER A 282 9.76 12.42 4.84
N VAL A 283 9.42 11.28 5.47
CA VAL A 283 9.09 11.25 6.91
C VAL A 283 10.33 11.57 7.74
N PHE A 284 11.47 10.97 7.41
CA PHE A 284 12.74 11.28 8.08
C PHE A 284 13.11 12.76 7.98
N LEU A 285 13.19 13.28 6.76
CA LEU A 285 13.59 14.67 6.51
C LEU A 285 12.60 15.65 7.17
N GLY A 286 11.30 15.42 6.99
CA GLY A 286 10.27 16.29 7.55
C GLY A 286 10.29 16.29 9.06
N THR A 287 10.32 15.14 9.69
CA THR A 287 10.28 15.02 11.16
C THR A 287 11.55 15.55 11.82
N THR A 288 12.73 15.21 11.27
CA THR A 288 14.01 15.69 11.87
C THR A 288 14.24 17.17 11.62
N TYR A 289 13.84 17.71 10.47
CA TYR A 289 13.89 19.14 10.19
C TYR A 289 12.93 19.93 11.10
N GLU A 290 11.68 19.52 11.22
CA GLU A 290 10.66 20.17 12.05
C GLU A 290 11.08 20.23 13.54
N ASN A 291 11.81 19.23 14.00
CA ASN A 291 12.33 19.13 15.37
C ASN A 291 13.78 19.67 15.54
N GLY A 292 14.32 20.37 14.54
CA GLY A 292 15.64 21.02 14.63
C GLY A 292 16.84 20.08 14.64
N ALA A 293 16.65 18.80 14.32
CA ALA A 293 17.73 17.82 14.28
C ALA A 293 18.43 17.74 12.91
N LEU A 294 17.83 18.29 11.86
CA LEU A 294 18.36 18.35 10.49
C LEU A 294 18.36 19.79 9.97
N SER A 295 19.38 20.18 9.20
CA SER A 295 19.43 21.51 8.60
C SER A 295 18.46 21.64 7.41
N LYS A 296 18.02 22.88 7.14
CA LYS A 296 17.17 23.20 6.00
C LYS A 296 17.83 22.83 4.68
N ASP A 297 19.11 23.14 4.52
CA ASP A 297 19.87 22.92 3.27
C ASP A 297 19.91 21.42 2.90
N VAL A 298 20.05 20.55 3.89
CA VAL A 298 20.01 19.09 3.67
C VAL A 298 18.59 18.67 3.26
N ALA A 299 17.57 19.16 3.95
CA ALA A 299 16.19 18.82 3.64
C ALA A 299 15.78 19.30 2.23
N GLU A 300 16.18 20.52 1.82
CA GLU A 300 15.91 21.05 0.48
C GLU A 300 16.63 20.27 -0.62
N ARG A 301 17.92 19.99 -0.45
CA ARG A 301 18.70 19.20 -1.40
C ARG A 301 18.11 17.80 -1.62
N GLU A 302 17.70 17.14 -0.56
CA GLU A 302 17.09 15.81 -0.68
C GLU A 302 15.66 15.88 -1.23
N LEU A 303 14.89 16.93 -0.93
CA LEU A 303 13.61 17.17 -1.60
C LEU A 303 13.79 17.35 -3.11
N ASP A 304 14.76 18.16 -3.56
CA ASP A 304 15.04 18.32 -4.98
C ASP A 304 15.32 16.97 -5.65
N ARG A 305 16.06 16.08 -4.99
CA ARG A 305 16.29 14.72 -5.47
C ARG A 305 15.00 13.89 -5.54
N ILE A 306 14.15 13.99 -4.53
CA ILE A 306 12.84 13.32 -4.52
C ILE A 306 12.01 13.78 -5.72
N LEU A 307 11.99 15.08 -6.00
CA LEU A 307 11.18 15.66 -7.07
C LEU A 307 11.65 15.27 -8.50
N THR A 308 12.88 14.77 -8.66
CA THR A 308 13.33 14.18 -9.93
C THR A 308 12.88 12.74 -10.13
N ASN A 309 12.38 12.07 -9.10
CA ASN A 309 12.00 10.66 -9.14
C ASN A 309 10.52 10.48 -9.55
N VAL A 310 10.21 10.81 -10.79
CA VAL A 310 8.84 10.75 -11.34
C VAL A 310 8.75 9.79 -12.51
N ASN A 311 7.54 9.29 -12.78
CA ASN A 311 7.23 8.56 -14.00
C ASN A 311 6.96 9.51 -15.19
N SER A 312 6.60 8.95 -16.35
CA SER A 312 6.27 9.70 -17.57
C SER A 312 5.06 10.64 -17.42
N SER A 313 4.20 10.42 -16.44
CA SER A 313 3.04 11.25 -16.12
C SER A 313 3.32 12.29 -15.03
N GLY A 314 4.56 12.47 -14.60
CA GLY A 314 4.94 13.40 -13.52
C GLY A 314 4.59 12.93 -12.12
N ILE A 315 4.14 11.68 -11.94
CA ILE A 315 3.80 11.13 -10.63
C ILE A 315 5.03 10.54 -9.97
N LEU A 316 5.24 10.87 -8.69
CA LEU A 316 6.37 10.42 -7.89
C LEU A 316 6.41 8.90 -7.76
N LEU A 317 7.57 8.34 -8.01
CA LEU A 317 7.85 6.91 -7.81
C LEU A 317 8.33 6.67 -6.38
N LEU A 318 7.88 5.57 -5.77
CA LEU A 318 8.25 5.22 -4.40
C LEU A 318 9.75 5.01 -4.25
N TYR A 319 10.35 4.17 -5.10
CA TYR A 319 11.76 3.79 -5.00
C TYR A 319 12.67 4.60 -5.91
N PHE A 320 13.86 4.94 -5.44
CA PHE A 320 14.96 5.46 -6.26
C PHE A 320 15.64 4.33 -7.04
N ASP A 321 14.84 3.45 -7.59
CA ASP A 321 15.26 2.28 -8.34
C ASP A 321 14.44 2.15 -9.63
N LYS A 322 15.11 2.37 -10.76
CA LYS A 322 14.46 2.29 -12.08
C LYS A 322 13.84 0.92 -12.41
N TYR A 323 14.24 -0.13 -11.71
CA TYR A 323 13.69 -1.48 -11.90
C TYR A 323 12.45 -1.76 -11.04
N ARG A 324 12.07 -0.81 -10.16
CA ARG A 324 10.91 -0.91 -9.27
C ARG A 324 10.03 0.35 -9.36
N PRO A 325 9.43 0.64 -10.53
CA PRO A 325 8.65 1.86 -10.75
C PRO A 325 7.28 1.77 -10.03
N ARG A 326 7.29 1.80 -8.70
CA ARG A 326 6.10 1.73 -7.86
C ARG A 326 5.59 3.11 -7.51
N ILE A 327 4.28 3.23 -7.33
CA ILE A 327 3.62 4.41 -6.78
C ILE A 327 2.93 3.99 -5.48
N GLU A 328 3.14 4.79 -4.44
CA GLU A 328 2.49 4.64 -3.14
C GLU A 328 1.85 5.99 -2.75
N PRO A 329 0.52 6.10 -2.81
CA PRO A 329 -0.15 7.38 -2.56
C PRO A 329 0.09 7.95 -1.16
N ALA A 330 0.23 7.09 -0.15
CA ALA A 330 0.55 7.53 1.22
C ALA A 330 1.94 8.18 1.28
N ALA A 331 2.93 7.62 0.56
CA ALA A 331 4.25 8.19 0.43
C ALA A 331 4.25 9.57 -0.23
N ILE A 332 3.43 9.75 -1.26
CA ILE A 332 3.26 11.04 -1.94
C ILE A 332 2.74 12.09 -0.97
N ILE A 333 1.78 11.76 -0.10
CA ILE A 333 1.28 12.68 0.94
C ILE A 333 2.42 13.11 1.89
N ASN A 334 3.31 12.18 2.25
CA ASN A 334 4.46 12.49 3.09
C ASN A 334 5.47 13.41 2.38
N VAL A 335 5.66 13.28 1.06
CA VAL A 335 6.46 14.25 0.27
C VAL A 335 5.79 15.62 0.22
N ILE A 336 4.46 15.68 0.03
CA ILE A 336 3.70 16.94 0.07
C ILE A 336 3.84 17.61 1.44
N TYR A 337 3.83 16.83 2.53
CA TYR A 337 4.08 17.34 3.88
C TYR A 337 5.46 18.00 3.99
N LEU A 338 6.52 17.31 3.55
CA LEU A 338 7.89 17.84 3.54
C LEU A 338 8.00 19.11 2.69
N ALA A 339 7.40 19.12 1.50
CA ALA A 339 7.41 20.29 0.61
C ALA A 339 6.73 21.51 1.25
N ASN A 340 5.61 21.31 1.97
CA ASN A 340 4.95 22.38 2.71
C ASN A 340 5.81 22.89 3.88
N LEU A 341 6.52 22.03 4.60
CA LEU A 341 7.48 22.44 5.65
C LEU A 341 8.60 23.35 5.10
N LEU A 342 9.04 23.06 3.88
CA LEU A 342 10.11 23.80 3.21
C LEU A 342 9.62 24.99 2.36
N ASN A 343 8.31 25.32 2.40
CA ASN A 343 7.66 26.34 1.58
C ASN A 343 7.78 26.09 0.05
N ARG A 344 7.85 24.81 -0.35
CA ARG A 344 7.95 24.35 -1.75
C ARG A 344 6.61 23.81 -2.30
N GLN A 345 5.47 24.13 -1.70
CA GLN A 345 4.13 23.68 -2.12
C GLN A 345 3.72 24.14 -3.53
N HIS A 346 4.41 25.12 -4.08
CA HIS A 346 4.15 25.65 -5.43
C HIS A 346 4.98 25.00 -6.54
N ASP A 347 5.89 24.09 -6.20
CA ASP A 347 6.65 23.32 -7.17
C ASP A 347 5.70 22.55 -8.11
N PRO A 348 5.95 22.58 -9.45
CA PRO A 348 5.06 21.91 -10.41
C PRO A 348 4.83 20.43 -10.12
N VAL A 349 5.89 19.70 -9.73
CA VAL A 349 5.79 18.26 -9.38
C VAL A 349 4.91 18.07 -8.14
N ILE A 350 5.06 18.94 -7.14
CA ILE A 350 4.23 18.87 -5.92
C ILE A 350 2.77 19.16 -6.25
N ARG A 351 2.45 20.15 -7.08
CA ARG A 351 1.06 20.44 -7.46
C ARG A 351 0.40 19.29 -8.21
N GLU A 352 1.12 18.69 -9.16
CA GLU A 352 0.60 17.53 -9.92
C GLU A 352 0.31 16.36 -8.99
N ASN A 353 1.25 16.05 -8.11
CA ASN A 353 1.10 14.97 -7.15
C ASN A 353 0.04 15.27 -6.06
N GLN A 354 -0.12 16.53 -5.67
CA GLN A 354 -1.21 16.95 -4.81
C GLN A 354 -2.56 16.69 -5.47
N HIS A 355 -2.73 17.09 -6.72
CA HIS A 355 -3.96 16.85 -7.48
C HIS A 355 -4.25 15.35 -7.65
N PHE A 356 -3.21 14.54 -7.88
CA PHE A 356 -3.32 13.08 -7.95
C PHE A 356 -3.89 12.49 -6.66
N VAL A 357 -3.29 12.79 -5.50
CA VAL A 357 -3.77 12.23 -4.22
C VAL A 357 -5.10 12.81 -3.76
N GLU A 358 -5.44 14.06 -4.12
CA GLU A 358 -6.78 14.64 -3.89
C GLU A 358 -7.85 13.81 -4.58
N LYS A 359 -7.65 13.42 -5.83
CA LYS A 359 -8.60 12.58 -6.55
C LYS A 359 -8.73 11.19 -5.92
N ILE A 360 -7.62 10.58 -5.51
CA ILE A 360 -7.65 9.29 -4.80
C ILE A 360 -8.46 9.41 -3.51
N LEU A 361 -8.24 10.48 -2.74
CA LEU A 361 -8.94 10.73 -1.49
C LEU A 361 -10.45 10.91 -1.70
N LEU A 362 -10.85 11.78 -2.62
CA LEU A 362 -12.25 12.10 -2.91
C LEU A 362 -13.01 10.92 -3.52
N ASN A 363 -12.36 10.15 -4.39
CA ASN A 363 -12.96 8.99 -5.08
C ASN A 363 -12.78 7.68 -4.31
N LYS A 364 -12.27 7.73 -3.08
CA LYS A 364 -12.09 6.57 -2.19
C LYS A 364 -11.18 5.47 -2.76
N GLY A 365 -10.19 5.83 -3.59
CA GLY A 365 -9.22 4.85 -4.11
C GLY A 365 -8.32 4.22 -3.04
N TRP A 366 -8.46 4.65 -1.79
CA TRP A 366 -7.78 4.16 -0.59
C TRP A 366 -8.62 3.18 0.25
N GLU A 367 -9.91 2.96 -0.06
CA GLU A 367 -10.86 2.27 0.83
C GLU A 367 -10.53 0.79 1.11
N HIS A 368 -9.63 0.20 0.34
CA HIS A 368 -9.11 -1.15 0.54
C HIS A 368 -7.66 -1.19 1.06
N GLY A 369 -7.14 -0.04 1.49
CA GLY A 369 -5.72 0.15 1.75
C GLY A 369 -4.94 0.51 0.50
N THR A 370 -3.61 0.58 0.62
CA THR A 370 -2.68 0.78 -0.49
C THR A 370 -1.71 -0.41 -0.57
N TYR A 371 -0.80 -0.38 -1.55
CA TYR A 371 0.07 -1.53 -1.78
C TYR A 371 0.92 -1.93 -0.56
N PHE A 372 1.46 -0.96 0.17
CA PHE A 372 2.29 -1.20 1.36
C PHE A 372 1.53 -1.02 2.68
N TYR A 373 0.39 -0.35 2.67
CA TYR A 373 -0.42 -0.08 3.84
C TYR A 373 -1.77 -0.77 3.72
N PRO A 374 -1.95 -1.95 4.35
CA PRO A 374 -3.18 -2.73 4.20
C PRO A 374 -4.38 -2.06 4.88
N SER A 375 -4.12 -1.18 5.85
CA SER A 375 -5.17 -0.43 6.54
C SER A 375 -5.59 0.80 5.73
N PRO A 376 -6.87 0.93 5.35
CA PRO A 376 -7.40 2.16 4.75
C PRO A 376 -7.20 3.38 5.64
N GLU A 377 -7.27 3.19 6.94
CA GLU A 377 -7.09 4.24 7.94
C GLU A 377 -5.69 4.82 7.94
N PHE A 378 -4.68 4.07 7.49
CA PHE A 378 -3.32 4.61 7.40
C PHE A 378 -3.24 5.75 6.36
N PHE A 379 -3.91 5.61 5.21
CA PHE A 379 -4.01 6.70 4.24
C PHE A 379 -4.70 7.94 4.83
N LEU A 380 -5.76 7.73 5.63
CA LEU A 380 -6.42 8.82 6.35
C LEU A 380 -5.50 9.44 7.42
N LEU A 381 -4.66 8.64 8.08
CA LEU A 381 -3.73 9.12 9.09
C LEU A 381 -2.66 10.06 8.52
N VAL A 382 -2.04 9.70 7.41
CA VAL A 382 -1.03 10.58 6.76
C VAL A 382 -1.71 11.82 6.16
N THR A 383 -2.93 11.69 5.64
CA THR A 383 -3.76 12.83 5.22
C THR A 383 -4.08 13.74 6.41
N PHE A 384 -4.47 13.18 7.54
CA PHE A 384 -4.73 13.92 8.79
C PHE A 384 -3.48 14.67 9.27
N ARG A 385 -2.30 14.01 9.25
CA ARG A 385 -1.03 14.67 9.58
C ARG A 385 -0.81 15.93 8.73
N LEU A 386 -1.02 15.84 7.42
CA LEU A 386 -0.90 16.95 6.48
C LEU A 386 -1.91 18.06 6.78
N VAL A 387 -3.20 17.71 6.90
CA VAL A 387 -4.29 18.67 7.15
C VAL A 387 -4.13 19.34 8.51
N ARG A 388 -3.82 18.57 9.56
CA ARG A 388 -3.61 19.11 10.91
C ARG A 388 -2.52 20.17 10.94
N ARG A 389 -1.41 19.95 10.26
CA ARG A 389 -0.25 20.83 10.27
C ARG A 389 -0.42 22.05 9.36
N PHE A 390 -1.09 21.87 8.24
CA PHE A 390 -1.18 22.88 7.17
C PHE A 390 -2.64 23.29 6.87
N ASN A 391 -3.52 23.24 7.85
CA ASN A 391 -4.96 23.45 7.68
C ASN A 391 -5.33 24.71 6.90
N ASN A 392 -4.57 25.80 7.03
CA ASN A 392 -4.81 27.08 6.34
C ASN A 392 -4.13 27.19 4.97
N VAL A 393 -3.27 26.23 4.62
CA VAL A 393 -2.45 26.26 3.38
C VAL A 393 -2.91 25.19 2.41
N ILE A 394 -3.22 23.99 2.93
CA ILE A 394 -3.63 22.85 2.11
C ILE A 394 -5.01 23.07 1.50
N SER A 395 -5.26 22.47 0.34
CA SER A 395 -6.52 22.62 -0.36
C SER A 395 -7.73 22.13 0.46
N LYS A 396 -8.91 22.71 0.17
CA LYS A 396 -10.18 22.28 0.77
C LYS A 396 -10.48 20.81 0.47
N ALA A 397 -10.04 20.29 -0.68
CA ALA A 397 -10.24 18.91 -1.10
C ALA A 397 -9.66 17.90 -0.10
N PHE A 398 -8.47 18.15 0.47
CA PHE A 398 -7.91 17.30 1.53
C PHE A 398 -8.76 17.27 2.80
N ARG A 399 -9.26 18.40 3.22
CA ARG A 399 -10.11 18.50 4.43
C ARG A 399 -11.46 17.81 4.23
N ASP A 400 -12.13 18.12 3.13
CA ASP A 400 -13.43 17.52 2.80
C ASP A 400 -13.30 16.01 2.58
N GLY A 401 -12.24 15.59 1.90
CA GLY A 401 -11.93 14.18 1.67
C GLY A 401 -11.61 13.42 2.96
N LEU A 402 -10.84 14.02 3.88
CA LEU A 402 -10.57 13.44 5.20
C LEU A 402 -11.86 13.27 6.02
N MET A 403 -12.70 14.31 6.06
CA MET A 403 -14.00 14.25 6.76
C MET A 403 -14.94 13.21 6.15
N SER A 404 -15.04 13.18 4.82
CA SER A 404 -15.84 12.19 4.10
C SER A 404 -15.30 10.77 4.30
N GLY A 405 -13.98 10.60 4.27
CA GLY A 405 -13.31 9.33 4.52
C GLY A 405 -13.58 8.82 5.93
N LEU A 406 -13.42 9.66 6.94
CA LEU A 406 -13.72 9.32 8.32
C LEU A 406 -15.20 8.91 8.48
N ALA A 407 -16.13 9.71 7.95
CA ALA A 407 -17.56 9.41 8.02
C ALA A 407 -17.92 8.09 7.34
N HIS A 408 -17.24 7.77 6.22
CA HIS A 408 -17.43 6.52 5.51
C HIS A 408 -16.94 5.29 6.30
N ARG A 409 -15.89 5.46 7.10
CA ARG A 409 -15.26 4.37 7.88
C ARG A 409 -15.79 4.23 9.30
N THR A 410 -16.43 5.27 9.85
CA THR A 410 -16.98 5.25 11.20
C THR A 410 -17.97 4.10 11.36
N GLY A 411 -17.77 3.28 12.39
CA GLY A 411 -18.56 2.09 12.67
C GLY A 411 -18.26 0.87 11.81
N ALA A 412 -17.31 0.96 10.85
CA ALA A 412 -16.86 -0.21 10.11
C ALA A 412 -16.09 -1.19 11.02
N ILE A 413 -16.26 -2.49 10.76
CA ILE A 413 -15.47 -3.54 11.44
C ILE A 413 -13.99 -3.31 11.13
N SER A 414 -13.18 -3.21 12.17
CA SER A 414 -11.78 -2.82 12.06
C SER A 414 -10.95 -3.37 13.20
N ASN A 415 -9.64 -3.47 12.99
CA ASN A 415 -8.68 -3.81 14.04
C ASN A 415 -8.45 -2.62 14.99
N PRO A 416 -7.80 -2.83 16.16
CA PRO A 416 -7.58 -1.78 17.15
C PRO A 416 -6.81 -0.56 16.63
N LEU A 417 -5.81 -0.74 15.76
CA LEU A 417 -5.05 0.35 15.16
C LEU A 417 -5.95 1.26 14.32
N GLU A 418 -6.78 0.66 13.46
CA GLU A 418 -7.73 1.38 12.61
C GLU A 418 -8.75 2.17 13.44
N LEU A 419 -9.29 1.53 14.48
CA LEU A 419 -10.20 2.20 15.43
C LEU A 419 -9.51 3.38 16.12
N GLY A 420 -8.27 3.19 16.59
CA GLY A 420 -7.47 4.23 17.21
C GLY A 420 -7.22 5.41 16.28
N ILE A 421 -6.87 5.15 15.02
CA ILE A 421 -6.65 6.19 14.00
C ILE A 421 -7.95 7.01 13.81
N ARG A 422 -9.09 6.35 13.62
CA ARG A 422 -10.38 7.06 13.45
C ARG A 422 -10.76 7.91 14.67
N LEU A 423 -10.49 7.41 15.86
CA LEU A 423 -10.74 8.14 17.10
C LEU A 423 -9.85 9.39 17.24
N ILE A 424 -8.57 9.30 16.91
CA ILE A 424 -7.66 10.46 16.93
C ILE A 424 -8.15 11.54 15.95
N ILE A 425 -8.51 11.14 14.73
CA ILE A 425 -9.03 12.07 13.73
C ILE A 425 -10.35 12.67 14.19
N SER A 426 -11.27 11.85 14.74
CA SER A 426 -12.56 12.31 15.29
C SER A 426 -12.37 13.32 16.42
N LYS A 427 -11.47 13.03 17.36
CA LYS A 427 -11.13 13.90 18.50
C LYS A 427 -10.62 15.28 18.02
N TRP A 428 -9.77 15.30 17.01
CA TRP A 428 -9.28 16.55 16.42
C TRP A 428 -10.38 17.34 15.70
N LEU A 429 -11.31 16.65 15.03
CA LEU A 429 -12.45 17.27 14.35
C LEU A 429 -13.59 17.68 15.32
N GLY A 430 -13.50 17.37 16.61
CA GLY A 430 -14.56 17.58 17.58
C GLY A 430 -15.78 16.67 17.39
N ILE A 431 -15.60 15.52 16.74
CA ILE A 431 -16.64 14.53 16.47
C ILE A 431 -16.68 13.50 17.60
N ASN A 432 -17.85 13.32 18.22
CA ASN A 432 -18.06 12.27 19.21
C ASN A 432 -18.27 10.91 18.52
N ASN A 433 -17.22 10.13 18.37
CA ASN A 433 -17.24 8.83 17.72
C ASN A 433 -17.41 7.69 18.75
N THR A 434 -18.60 7.57 19.33
CA THR A 434 -18.92 6.55 20.33
C THR A 434 -18.88 5.13 19.77
N ALA A 435 -19.23 4.94 18.49
CA ALA A 435 -19.26 3.61 17.85
C ALA A 435 -17.86 2.97 17.81
N ASP A 436 -16.87 3.69 17.26
CA ASP A 436 -15.51 3.18 17.18
C ASP A 436 -14.87 3.07 18.56
N ARG A 437 -15.17 4.02 19.48
CA ARG A 437 -14.70 3.94 20.87
C ARG A 437 -15.21 2.70 21.56
N THR A 438 -16.52 2.43 21.47
CA THR A 438 -17.11 1.21 22.02
C THR A 438 -16.49 -0.03 21.40
N SER A 439 -16.30 -0.08 20.08
CA SER A 439 -15.66 -1.19 19.39
C SER A 439 -14.22 -1.42 19.84
N LEU A 440 -13.44 -0.32 20.04
CA LEU A 440 -12.05 -0.43 20.54
C LEU A 440 -12.01 -0.97 21.96
N LEU A 441 -12.85 -0.42 22.84
CA LEU A 441 -12.99 -0.91 24.21
C LEU A 441 -13.43 -2.36 24.23
N LEU A 442 -14.39 -2.68 23.39
CA LEU A 442 -14.89 -4.00 23.19
C LEU A 442 -13.85 -5.01 22.66
N GLN A 443 -12.79 -4.65 22.03
CA GLN A 443 -11.72 -5.55 21.55
C GLN A 443 -10.58 -5.77 22.57
N ARG A 444 -10.61 -5.12 23.72
CA ARG A 444 -9.51 -5.13 24.69
C ARG A 444 -9.85 -5.66 26.09
N ILE A 445 -11.09 -6.23 26.29
CA ILE A 445 -11.49 -6.91 27.55
C ILE A 445 -11.14 -8.41 27.51
N ASP A 446 -10.84 -9.10 28.53
CA ASP A 446 -10.71 -10.54 28.69
C ASP A 446 -9.54 -11.26 27.99
N ARG A 447 -8.30 -10.80 28.24
CA ARG A 447 -7.18 -11.75 28.22
C ARG A 447 -6.47 -11.76 29.58
N PRO A 448 -6.35 -12.90 30.24
CA PRO A 448 -5.54 -12.99 31.45
C PRO A 448 -4.06 -12.78 31.10
N GLY A 449 -3.46 -11.75 31.67
CA GLY A 449 -2.13 -11.26 31.30
C GLY A 449 -2.15 -10.36 30.07
N PHE A 450 -1.78 -9.09 30.26
CA PHE A 450 -1.74 -8.12 29.16
C PHE A 450 -0.67 -8.55 28.15
N GLN A 451 -1.11 -9.18 27.05
CA GLN A 451 -0.28 -9.43 25.88
C GLN A 451 -0.69 -8.45 24.79
N TRP A 452 0.26 -7.61 24.37
CA TRP A 452 0.05 -6.70 23.27
C TRP A 452 0.13 -7.45 21.93
N GLU A 453 -0.99 -7.59 21.25
CA GLU A 453 -1.02 -8.09 19.89
C GLU A 453 -1.22 -6.89 18.96
N ALA A 454 -0.14 -6.47 18.30
CA ALA A 454 -0.17 -5.35 17.36
C ALA A 454 -0.97 -5.71 16.10
N SER A 455 -1.53 -4.68 15.49
CA SER A 455 -2.20 -4.79 14.19
C SER A 455 -1.19 -4.67 13.04
N PRO A 456 -1.46 -5.25 11.85
CA PRO A 456 -0.59 -5.07 10.70
C PRO A 456 -0.51 -3.60 10.31
N LEU A 457 0.71 -3.05 10.27
CA LEU A 457 0.97 -1.68 9.84
C LEU A 457 1.38 -1.63 8.38
N TYR A 458 2.21 -2.59 7.94
CA TYR A 458 2.70 -2.68 6.57
C TYR A 458 2.36 -4.04 5.95
N SER A 459 2.11 -4.04 4.64
CA SER A 459 2.11 -5.25 3.83
C SER A 459 3.50 -5.50 3.28
N LEU A 460 3.97 -6.71 3.45
CA LEU A 460 4.94 -7.26 2.53
C LEU A 460 4.19 -7.80 1.30
N PRO A 461 4.82 -7.92 0.12
CA PRO A 461 4.19 -8.61 -1.00
C PRO A 461 3.52 -9.88 -0.51
N SER A 462 2.28 -10.13 -0.89
CA SER A 462 1.34 -11.08 -0.24
C SER A 462 1.88 -12.49 0.06
N ALA A 463 2.87 -12.93 -0.70
CA ALA A 463 3.57 -14.20 -0.47
C ALA A 463 4.63 -14.15 0.65
N ILE A 464 4.99 -12.98 1.19
CA ILE A 464 6.07 -12.85 2.17
C ILE A 464 5.52 -12.69 3.58
N GLY A 465 4.47 -11.87 3.79
CA GLY A 465 3.88 -11.69 5.11
C GLY A 465 3.47 -10.27 5.46
N SER A 466 3.31 -10.03 6.75
CA SER A 466 2.90 -8.73 7.31
C SER A 466 3.93 -8.22 8.31
N MET A 467 3.99 -6.91 8.46
CA MET A 467 4.85 -6.25 9.44
C MET A 467 4.01 -5.50 10.46
N TYR A 468 4.43 -5.58 11.70
CA TYR A 468 3.74 -5.05 12.87
C TYR A 468 4.70 -4.14 13.63
N ASN A 469 4.25 -2.95 14.00
CA ASN A 469 5.02 -2.09 14.89
C ASN A 469 4.27 -1.87 16.21
N PRO A 470 4.61 -2.62 17.27
CA PRO A 470 3.89 -2.56 18.55
C PRO A 470 3.96 -1.19 19.23
N LEU A 471 5.06 -0.43 19.07
CA LEU A 471 5.19 0.92 19.59
C LEU A 471 4.17 1.85 18.95
N PHE A 472 4.09 1.82 17.60
CA PHE A 472 3.17 2.67 16.85
C PHE A 472 1.72 2.36 17.21
N ASP A 473 1.34 1.08 17.17
CA ASP A 473 0.00 0.62 17.49
C ASP A 473 -0.43 1.01 18.92
N ALA A 474 0.43 0.73 19.90
CA ALA A 474 0.18 1.05 21.30
C ALA A 474 0.03 2.58 21.53
N ALA A 475 0.91 3.38 20.93
CA ALA A 475 0.88 4.83 21.08
C ALA A 475 -0.37 5.46 20.42
N ILE A 476 -0.77 4.98 19.24
CA ILE A 476 -2.01 5.40 18.58
C ILE A 476 -3.22 5.10 19.47
N ILE A 477 -3.33 3.86 19.98
CA ILE A 477 -4.48 3.48 20.82
C ILE A 477 -4.50 4.26 22.13
N LYS A 478 -3.34 4.43 22.79
CA LYS A 478 -3.24 5.24 24.01
C LYS A 478 -3.72 6.68 23.80
N SER A 479 -3.33 7.29 22.67
CA SER A 479 -3.71 8.68 22.36
C SER A 479 -5.18 8.82 21.90
N ALA A 480 -5.78 7.74 21.44
CA ALA A 480 -7.18 7.67 21.03
C ALA A 480 -8.14 7.64 22.24
N LEU A 481 -7.77 6.94 23.29
CA LEU A 481 -8.52 6.82 24.54
C LEU A 481 -8.26 7.98 25.48
#